data_885dae7b0059c7df8ca2e3ecfe579767
#
_entry.id   885dae7b0059c7df8ca2e3ecfe579767
#
_cell.length_a   1.000
_cell.length_b   1.000
_cell.length_c   1.000
_cell.angle_alpha   90.00
_cell.angle_beta   90.00
_cell.angle_gamma   90.00
#
_symmetry.space_group_name_H-M   'P 1'
#
loop_
_entity.id
_entity.type
_entity.pdbx_description
1 polymer ?
#
loop_
_entity_poly.entity_id
_entity_poly.type
_entity_poly.pdbx_seq_one_letter_code
_entity_poly.pdbx_strand_id
1 'polypeptide(L)'
;VKFNIERSLVMGILNVTPDSFFDGGKYLLRDNAIEQFKKLIKEGADIIDIGGESTRPGSKEIAVNEEIRRIIPIISQIRKKYKKEFISVDTRKSQVMKEACKFNINLINDVSGLRFDKNSKKFLNSNKIPFVLMHSISTPEKMQKNIKYKDVLLDIYDFFEKQISLCEKNGISKSRIIIDPGIGFGKTLQQNLKLISNIALFHSLGLPVLLGSSRKSFIGKIEKNELYEDRLGGSIATVLHGLAEGVQIFRVHDVYATKQSIKVYSKIK
;
A
#
# COMPACT_ATOMS: atom_id res chain seq x y z
N VAL A 1 4.19 -14.98 -11.54
CA VAL A 1 5.43 -14.42 -10.97
C VAL A 1 5.44 -14.80 -9.51
N LYS A 2 6.32 -15.73 -9.10
CA LYS A 2 6.59 -15.95 -7.68
C LYS A 2 7.28 -14.68 -7.17
N PHE A 3 6.72 -14.03 -6.15
CA PHE A 3 7.44 -13.03 -5.39
C PHE A 3 8.56 -13.73 -4.62
N ASN A 4 9.76 -13.78 -5.21
CA ASN A 4 10.94 -14.23 -4.49
C ASN A 4 11.44 -13.03 -3.66
N ILE A 5 11.10 -13.00 -2.38
CA ILE A 5 11.50 -11.92 -1.48
C ILE A 5 12.68 -12.41 -0.65
N GLU A 6 13.86 -12.41 -1.25
CA GLU A 6 15.11 -12.74 -0.57
C GLU A 6 15.64 -11.60 0.32
N ARG A 7 15.09 -10.40 0.13
CA ARG A 7 15.44 -9.19 0.90
C ARG A 7 14.20 -8.31 1.08
N SER A 8 14.25 -7.40 2.04
CA SER A 8 13.18 -6.41 2.21
C SER A 8 13.11 -5.46 1.01
N LEU A 9 11.88 -5.19 0.56
CA LEU A 9 11.57 -4.33 -0.56
C LEU A 9 10.99 -3.00 -0.07
N VAL A 10 11.36 -1.91 -0.72
CA VAL A 10 10.81 -0.57 -0.46
C VAL A 10 9.86 -0.19 -1.59
N MET A 11 8.58 0.00 -1.24
CA MET A 11 7.52 0.44 -2.13
C MET A 11 7.31 1.94 -1.96
N GLY A 12 7.73 2.73 -2.95
CA GLY A 12 7.57 4.18 -2.97
C GLY A 12 6.16 4.58 -3.40
N ILE A 13 5.56 5.53 -2.68
CA ILE A 13 4.20 6.02 -2.91
C ILE A 13 4.20 7.12 -3.97
N LEU A 14 3.39 6.94 -5.02
CA LEU A 14 3.12 7.95 -6.03
C LEU A 14 1.61 8.25 -6.10
N ASN A 15 1.17 9.24 -5.32
CA ASN A 15 -0.21 9.68 -5.33
C ASN A 15 -0.46 10.67 -6.47
N VAL A 16 -1.43 10.37 -7.34
CA VAL A 16 -1.88 11.20 -8.46
C VAL A 16 -3.24 11.80 -8.10
N THR A 17 -3.25 12.62 -7.06
CA THR A 17 -4.46 13.32 -6.60
C THR A 17 -4.26 14.83 -6.74
N PRO A 18 -5.33 15.62 -6.94
CA PRO A 18 -5.23 17.08 -7.05
C PRO A 18 -4.46 17.72 -5.87
N ASP A 19 -4.67 17.21 -4.66
CA ASP A 19 -4.03 17.71 -3.44
C ASP A 19 -2.52 17.37 -3.34
N SER A 20 -2.04 16.43 -4.17
CA SER A 20 -0.62 16.02 -4.14
C SER A 20 0.27 16.90 -4.98
N PHE A 21 -0.30 17.70 -5.88
CA PHE A 21 0.43 18.56 -6.81
C PHE A 21 -0.32 19.89 -6.93
N PHE A 22 -0.13 20.79 -5.95
CA PHE A 22 -0.73 22.12 -5.93
C PHE A 22 -0.30 22.95 -7.17
N ASP A 23 -1.27 23.70 -7.75
CA ASP A 23 -1.10 24.75 -8.76
C ASP A 23 -0.70 24.36 -10.19
N GLY A 24 -1.64 23.73 -10.93
CA GLY A 24 -1.44 23.66 -12.38
C GLY A 24 -2.33 22.62 -13.05
N GLY A 25 -2.85 22.94 -14.22
CA GLY A 25 -3.77 22.11 -14.98
C GLY A 25 -3.29 20.67 -15.24
N LYS A 26 -4.12 19.84 -15.91
CA LYS A 26 -3.90 18.40 -16.14
C LYS A 26 -2.52 18.01 -16.69
N TYR A 27 -1.86 18.87 -17.45
CA TYR A 27 -0.51 18.62 -17.99
C TYR A 27 0.56 18.71 -16.90
N LEU A 28 0.49 19.71 -16.02
CA LEU A 28 1.43 19.88 -14.92
C LEU A 28 1.36 18.75 -13.90
N LEU A 29 0.14 18.27 -13.59
CA LEU A 29 -0.07 17.07 -12.75
C LEU A 29 0.64 15.83 -13.32
N ARG A 30 0.60 15.66 -14.63
CA ARG A 30 1.22 14.53 -15.31
C ARG A 30 2.74 14.61 -15.29
N ASP A 31 3.30 15.78 -15.59
CA ASP A 31 4.74 15.99 -15.61
C ASP A 31 5.33 15.86 -14.20
N ASN A 32 4.68 16.45 -13.19
CA ASN A 32 5.06 16.30 -11.80
C ASN A 32 5.03 14.82 -11.33
N ALA A 33 4.03 14.05 -11.75
CA ALA A 33 3.95 12.62 -11.43
C ALA A 33 5.09 11.83 -12.06
N ILE A 34 5.47 12.15 -13.30
CA ILE A 34 6.61 11.52 -13.98
C ILE A 34 7.94 11.91 -13.30
N GLU A 35 8.13 13.16 -12.92
CA GLU A 35 9.34 13.58 -12.18
C GLU A 35 9.40 12.90 -10.80
N GLN A 36 8.28 12.82 -10.09
CA GLN A 36 8.23 12.08 -8.82
C GLN A 36 8.53 10.59 -9.02
N PHE A 37 8.02 9.96 -10.08
CA PHE A 37 8.39 8.58 -10.43
C PHE A 37 9.90 8.43 -10.61
N LYS A 38 10.54 9.31 -11.40
CA LYS A 38 11.99 9.31 -11.63
C LYS A 38 12.77 9.49 -10.31
N LYS A 39 12.30 10.39 -9.46
CA LYS A 39 12.89 10.60 -8.13
C LYS A 39 12.84 9.34 -7.29
N LEU A 40 11.68 8.67 -7.18
CA LEU A 40 11.52 7.44 -6.41
C LEU A 40 12.44 6.32 -6.91
N ILE A 41 12.59 6.16 -8.23
CA ILE A 41 13.54 5.21 -8.83
C ILE A 41 14.99 5.57 -8.45
N LYS A 42 15.38 6.85 -8.60
CA LYS A 42 16.73 7.33 -8.24
C LYS A 42 17.03 7.13 -6.76
N GLU A 43 16.04 7.28 -5.88
CA GLU A 43 16.14 7.02 -4.45
C GLU A 43 16.23 5.52 -4.10
N GLY A 44 16.00 4.64 -5.08
CA GLY A 44 16.17 3.20 -4.97
C GLY A 44 14.88 2.45 -4.56
N ALA A 45 13.70 2.98 -4.88
CA ALA A 45 12.47 2.21 -4.71
C ALA A 45 12.52 0.91 -5.53
N ASP A 46 12.12 -0.19 -4.91
CA ASP A 46 12.01 -1.49 -5.58
C ASP A 46 10.67 -1.65 -6.30
N ILE A 47 9.64 -0.97 -5.79
CA ILE A 47 8.27 -0.96 -6.32
C ILE A 47 7.78 0.49 -6.28
N ILE A 48 7.08 0.94 -7.32
CA ILE A 48 6.36 2.22 -7.31
C ILE A 48 4.86 1.93 -7.28
N ASP A 49 4.19 2.42 -6.24
CA ASP A 49 2.75 2.23 -6.02
C ASP A 49 1.97 3.48 -6.44
N ILE A 50 1.25 3.38 -7.55
CA ILE A 50 0.56 4.50 -8.21
C ILE A 50 -0.91 4.48 -7.82
N GLY A 51 -1.38 5.54 -7.15
CA GLY A 51 -2.78 5.68 -6.73
C GLY A 51 -3.43 6.96 -7.26
N GLY A 52 -4.66 6.84 -7.78
CA GLY A 52 -5.47 7.97 -8.28
C GLY A 52 -6.56 8.44 -7.33
N GLU A 53 -6.88 7.64 -6.31
CA GLU A 53 -7.86 7.94 -5.27
C GLU A 53 -7.16 8.14 -3.93
N SER A 54 -7.52 9.20 -3.19
CA SER A 54 -7.01 9.40 -1.84
C SER A 54 -7.60 8.37 -0.88
N THR A 55 -6.75 7.68 -0.13
CA THR A 55 -7.16 6.74 0.92
C THR A 55 -7.00 7.32 2.33
N ARG A 56 -6.74 8.64 2.44
CA ARG A 56 -6.65 9.34 3.72
C ARG A 56 -8.00 9.29 4.45
N PRO A 57 -8.00 9.28 5.81
CA PRO A 57 -9.24 9.36 6.58
C PRO A 57 -10.12 10.53 6.14
N GLY A 58 -11.40 10.25 5.87
CA GLY A 58 -12.37 11.27 5.44
C GLY A 58 -12.38 11.57 3.93
N SER A 59 -11.47 11.00 3.13
CA SER A 59 -11.47 11.21 1.69
C SER A 59 -12.72 10.60 1.04
N LYS A 60 -13.28 11.35 0.09
CA LYS A 60 -14.45 10.91 -0.69
C LYS A 60 -14.03 9.96 -1.80
N GLU A 61 -14.93 9.04 -2.11
CA GLU A 61 -14.79 8.18 -3.29
C GLU A 61 -14.86 9.02 -4.57
N ILE A 62 -14.05 8.65 -5.56
CA ILE A 62 -14.13 9.21 -6.91
C ILE A 62 -14.72 8.20 -7.89
N ALA A 63 -15.30 8.70 -8.98
CA ALA A 63 -15.83 7.83 -10.03
C ALA A 63 -14.72 7.02 -10.70
N VAL A 64 -15.04 5.79 -11.15
CA VAL A 64 -14.11 4.90 -11.86
C VAL A 64 -13.42 5.60 -13.03
N ASN A 65 -14.18 6.30 -13.87
CA ASN A 65 -13.64 6.99 -15.03
C ASN A 65 -12.68 8.13 -14.65
N GLU A 66 -12.89 8.76 -13.49
CA GLU A 66 -11.99 9.79 -12.98
C GLU A 66 -10.67 9.17 -12.53
N GLU A 67 -10.70 8.07 -11.79
CA GLU A 67 -9.49 7.36 -11.37
C GLU A 67 -8.69 6.88 -12.58
N ILE A 68 -9.35 6.29 -13.59
CA ILE A 68 -8.74 5.88 -14.87
C ILE A 68 -8.06 7.08 -15.55
N ARG A 69 -8.76 8.24 -15.65
CA ARG A 69 -8.22 9.46 -16.28
C ARG A 69 -6.97 9.98 -15.57
N ARG A 70 -6.86 9.79 -14.26
CA ARG A 70 -5.71 10.23 -13.46
C ARG A 70 -4.50 9.34 -13.70
N ILE A 71 -4.64 8.02 -13.56
CA ILE A 71 -3.48 7.11 -13.49
C ILE A 71 -3.07 6.51 -14.84
N ILE A 72 -4.00 6.18 -15.72
CA ILE A 72 -3.69 5.44 -16.96
C ILE A 72 -2.74 6.22 -17.90
N PRO A 73 -2.93 7.52 -18.14
CA PRO A 73 -1.99 8.28 -18.97
C PRO A 73 -0.56 8.30 -18.41
N ILE A 74 -0.43 8.33 -17.07
CA ILE A 74 0.86 8.33 -16.37
C ILE A 74 1.52 6.95 -16.51
N ILE A 75 0.80 5.87 -16.21
CA ILE A 75 1.30 4.50 -16.36
C ILE A 75 1.75 4.23 -17.80
N SER A 76 0.95 4.64 -18.78
CA SER A 76 1.27 4.51 -20.22
C SER A 76 2.57 5.24 -20.58
N GLN A 77 2.75 6.48 -20.11
CA GLN A 77 3.96 7.26 -20.37
C GLN A 77 5.18 6.66 -19.66
N ILE A 78 5.04 6.21 -18.42
CA ILE A 78 6.10 5.51 -17.69
C ILE A 78 6.53 4.27 -18.47
N ARG A 79 5.59 3.41 -18.87
CA ARG A 79 5.91 2.15 -19.56
C ARG A 79 6.56 2.31 -20.94
N LYS A 80 6.34 3.42 -21.64
CA LYS A 80 7.07 3.73 -22.89
C LYS A 80 8.58 3.80 -22.67
N LYS A 81 9.02 4.37 -21.54
CA LYS A 81 10.44 4.62 -21.23
C LYS A 81 11.01 3.60 -20.24
N TYR A 82 10.23 3.23 -19.23
CA TYR A 82 10.64 2.38 -18.10
C TYR A 82 9.91 1.04 -18.18
N LYS A 83 10.53 0.10 -18.94
CA LYS A 83 9.89 -1.21 -19.25
C LYS A 83 10.05 -2.25 -18.15
N LYS A 84 11.08 -2.11 -17.28
CA LYS A 84 11.49 -3.14 -16.31
C LYS A 84 11.09 -2.81 -14.87
N GLU A 85 10.79 -1.57 -14.57
CA GLU A 85 10.45 -1.11 -13.23
C GLU A 85 9.19 -1.80 -12.72
N PHE A 86 9.20 -2.13 -11.44
CA PHE A 86 8.08 -2.82 -10.81
C PHE A 86 7.01 -1.79 -10.43
N ILE A 87 5.86 -1.85 -11.08
CA ILE A 87 4.72 -0.95 -10.86
C ILE A 87 3.60 -1.69 -10.15
N SER A 88 3.18 -1.12 -9.04
CA SER A 88 1.94 -1.43 -8.33
C SER A 88 0.88 -0.37 -8.64
N VAL A 89 -0.39 -0.76 -8.62
CA VAL A 89 -1.52 0.17 -8.74
C VAL A 89 -2.41 0.06 -7.51
N ASP A 90 -2.50 1.18 -6.77
CA ASP A 90 -3.37 1.32 -5.59
C ASP A 90 -4.79 1.64 -6.07
N THR A 91 -5.64 0.63 -6.07
CA THR A 91 -7.05 0.73 -6.44
C THR A 91 -7.87 -0.42 -5.87
N ARG A 92 -9.12 -0.11 -5.52
CA ARG A 92 -10.13 -1.06 -5.05
C ARG A 92 -11.21 -1.38 -6.09
N LYS A 93 -11.06 -0.85 -7.33
CA LYS A 93 -12.05 -0.94 -8.42
C LYS A 93 -11.56 -1.85 -9.54
N SER A 94 -12.25 -2.94 -9.80
CA SER A 94 -11.86 -3.96 -10.80
C SER A 94 -11.72 -3.41 -12.21
N GLN A 95 -12.50 -2.39 -12.58
CA GLN A 95 -12.40 -1.76 -13.89
C GLN A 95 -11.09 -0.95 -14.02
N VAL A 96 -10.64 -0.28 -12.97
CA VAL A 96 -9.34 0.40 -12.92
C VAL A 96 -8.21 -0.63 -13.01
N MET A 97 -8.30 -1.73 -12.25
CA MET A 97 -7.35 -2.85 -12.33
C MET A 97 -7.24 -3.36 -13.78
N LYS A 98 -8.38 -3.56 -14.46
CA LYS A 98 -8.43 -4.04 -15.84
C LYS A 98 -7.72 -3.09 -16.81
N GLU A 99 -7.97 -1.78 -16.71
CA GLU A 99 -7.32 -0.80 -17.58
C GLU A 99 -5.82 -0.71 -17.31
N ALA A 100 -5.40 -0.74 -16.05
CA ALA A 100 -3.99 -0.69 -15.66
C ALA A 100 -3.21 -1.94 -16.15
N CYS A 101 -3.81 -3.12 -16.10
CA CYS A 101 -3.18 -4.36 -16.57
C CYS A 101 -2.83 -4.38 -18.05
N LYS A 102 -3.47 -3.54 -18.88
CA LYS A 102 -3.10 -3.37 -20.30
C LYS A 102 -1.68 -2.83 -20.48
N PHE A 103 -1.10 -2.26 -19.45
CA PHE A 103 0.23 -1.65 -19.44
C PHE A 103 1.28 -2.47 -18.67
N ASN A 104 1.08 -3.78 -18.54
CA ASN A 104 2.03 -4.68 -17.88
C ASN A 104 2.44 -4.23 -16.48
N ILE A 105 1.48 -3.83 -15.66
CA ILE A 105 1.74 -3.61 -14.23
C ILE A 105 2.02 -4.95 -13.53
N ASN A 106 2.65 -4.90 -12.38
CA ASN A 106 3.19 -6.09 -11.70
C ASN A 106 2.39 -6.48 -10.45
N LEU A 107 1.65 -5.54 -9.85
CA LEU A 107 0.96 -5.73 -8.58
C LEU A 107 -0.31 -4.86 -8.54
N ILE A 108 -1.35 -5.36 -7.90
CA ILE A 108 -2.51 -4.57 -7.47
C ILE A 108 -2.41 -4.39 -5.95
N ASN A 109 -2.60 -3.16 -5.47
CA ASN A 109 -2.72 -2.85 -4.05
C ASN A 109 -4.17 -2.49 -3.74
N ASP A 110 -4.93 -3.43 -3.13
CA ASP A 110 -6.34 -3.21 -2.78
C ASP A 110 -6.51 -2.97 -1.29
N VAL A 111 -6.65 -1.69 -0.93
CA VAL A 111 -6.85 -1.24 0.44
C VAL A 111 -8.21 -1.60 1.06
N SER A 112 -9.12 -2.21 0.28
CA SER A 112 -10.45 -2.64 0.75
C SER A 112 -10.49 -4.11 1.19
N GLY A 113 -9.42 -4.86 0.96
CA GLY A 113 -9.40 -6.31 1.20
C GLY A 113 -10.36 -7.07 0.29
N LEU A 114 -10.50 -6.66 -0.96
CA LEU A 114 -11.40 -7.21 -1.97
C LEU A 114 -12.89 -7.18 -1.58
N ARG A 115 -13.29 -6.22 -0.72
CA ARG A 115 -14.67 -6.10 -0.24
C ARG A 115 -15.44 -4.96 -0.87
N PHE A 116 -14.75 -4.03 -1.53
CA PHE A 116 -15.38 -2.87 -2.15
C PHE A 116 -16.08 -3.23 -3.47
N ASP A 117 -15.36 -3.86 -4.39
CA ASP A 117 -15.90 -4.25 -5.70
C ASP A 117 -16.04 -5.78 -5.78
N LYS A 118 -17.28 -6.24 -5.92
CA LYS A 118 -17.62 -7.68 -6.04
C LYS A 118 -16.95 -8.38 -7.23
N ASN A 119 -16.53 -7.64 -8.24
CA ASN A 119 -15.89 -8.17 -9.44
C ASN A 119 -14.37 -8.35 -9.27
N SER A 120 -13.74 -7.77 -8.23
CA SER A 120 -12.28 -7.82 -8.03
C SER A 120 -11.76 -9.25 -7.94
N LYS A 121 -12.45 -10.16 -7.22
CA LYS A 121 -12.04 -11.57 -7.12
C LYS A 121 -12.09 -12.27 -8.48
N LYS A 122 -13.16 -12.06 -9.26
CA LYS A 122 -13.29 -12.63 -10.61
C LYS A 122 -12.18 -12.11 -11.53
N PHE A 123 -11.91 -10.82 -11.48
CA PHE A 123 -10.83 -10.20 -12.24
C PHE A 123 -9.45 -10.79 -11.87
N LEU A 124 -9.12 -10.86 -10.58
CA LEU A 124 -7.85 -11.40 -10.10
C LEU A 124 -7.67 -12.88 -10.44
N ASN A 125 -8.75 -13.68 -10.39
CA ASN A 125 -8.68 -15.07 -10.83
C ASN A 125 -8.31 -15.17 -12.31
N SER A 126 -8.92 -14.38 -13.18
CA SER A 126 -8.68 -14.42 -14.62
C SER A 126 -7.29 -13.89 -15.01
N ASN A 127 -6.77 -12.85 -14.36
CA ASN A 127 -5.56 -12.14 -14.78
C ASN A 127 -4.26 -12.64 -14.15
N LYS A 128 -4.33 -13.50 -13.13
CA LYS A 128 -3.16 -14.10 -12.45
C LYS A 128 -2.13 -13.10 -11.89
N ILE A 129 -2.46 -11.80 -11.78
CA ILE A 129 -1.60 -10.78 -11.21
C ILE A 129 -1.54 -10.92 -9.66
N PRO A 130 -0.37 -10.76 -9.02
CA PRO A 130 -0.26 -10.68 -7.56
C PRO A 130 -0.99 -9.45 -7.02
N PHE A 131 -1.40 -9.50 -5.75
CA PHE A 131 -2.09 -8.38 -5.12
C PHE A 131 -1.85 -8.30 -3.62
N VAL A 132 -1.98 -7.09 -3.08
CA VAL A 132 -2.01 -6.83 -1.64
C VAL A 132 -3.45 -6.92 -1.16
N LEU A 133 -3.66 -7.71 -0.12
CA LEU A 133 -4.90 -7.87 0.60
C LEU A 133 -4.79 -7.10 1.92
N MET A 134 -5.34 -5.89 1.99
CA MET A 134 -5.23 -5.06 3.18
C MET A 134 -6.48 -5.16 4.07
N HIS A 135 -6.27 -5.13 5.39
CA HIS A 135 -7.36 -5.00 6.35
C HIS A 135 -7.77 -3.54 6.57
N SER A 136 -9.05 -3.24 6.33
CA SER A 136 -9.73 -2.00 6.75
C SER A 136 -11.12 -2.35 7.28
N ILE A 137 -11.62 -1.67 8.32
CA ILE A 137 -12.99 -1.92 8.81
C ILE A 137 -14.07 -1.37 7.89
N SER A 138 -13.77 -0.30 7.13
CA SER A 138 -14.72 0.39 6.26
C SER A 138 -13.99 1.18 5.17
N THR A 139 -14.75 1.92 4.35
CA THR A 139 -14.19 2.85 3.37
C THR A 139 -13.40 3.98 4.03
N PRO A 140 -12.45 4.63 3.33
CA PRO A 140 -11.68 5.76 3.87
C PRO A 140 -12.53 6.86 4.48
N GLU A 141 -13.68 7.16 3.89
CA GLU A 141 -14.64 8.16 4.39
C GLU A 141 -15.19 7.83 5.79
N LYS A 142 -15.40 6.54 6.09
CA LYS A 142 -16.10 6.08 7.29
C LYS A 142 -15.21 5.31 8.26
N MET A 143 -13.98 4.96 7.89
CA MET A 143 -13.13 4.02 8.65
C MET A 143 -12.75 4.48 10.06
N GLN A 144 -12.82 5.79 10.36
CA GLN A 144 -12.54 6.31 11.70
C GLN A 144 -13.80 6.41 12.57
N LYS A 145 -14.97 6.06 12.03
CA LYS A 145 -16.23 6.01 12.78
C LYS A 145 -16.47 4.59 13.28
N ASN A 146 -16.92 4.47 14.54
CA ASN A 146 -17.31 3.18 15.13
C ASN A 146 -16.20 2.11 15.11
N ILE A 147 -14.97 2.48 15.48
CA ILE A 147 -13.86 1.54 15.62
C ILE A 147 -14.18 0.57 16.77
N LYS A 148 -14.44 -0.70 16.43
CA LYS A 148 -14.74 -1.76 17.40
C LYS A 148 -13.95 -3.01 17.04
N TYR A 149 -13.14 -3.49 17.98
CA TYR A 149 -12.46 -4.79 17.95
C TYR A 149 -12.66 -5.45 19.31
N LYS A 150 -12.83 -6.77 19.35
CA LYS A 150 -12.71 -7.55 20.59
C LYS A 150 -11.24 -7.67 20.99
N ASP A 151 -10.42 -8.15 20.06
CA ASP A 151 -8.97 -8.08 20.07
C ASP A 151 -8.47 -7.75 18.66
N VAL A 152 -7.76 -6.63 18.53
CA VAL A 152 -7.34 -6.13 17.22
C VAL A 152 -6.40 -7.09 16.47
N LEU A 153 -5.57 -7.87 17.18
CA LEU A 153 -4.67 -8.84 16.55
C LEU A 153 -5.47 -10.04 16.04
N LEU A 154 -6.29 -10.64 16.88
CA LEU A 154 -7.08 -11.83 16.54
C LEU A 154 -8.14 -11.51 15.50
N ASP A 155 -8.88 -10.41 15.65
CA ASP A 155 -9.92 -10.00 14.69
C ASP A 155 -9.34 -9.77 13.28
N ILE A 156 -8.12 -9.23 13.18
CA ILE A 156 -7.44 -9.02 11.88
C ILE A 156 -6.85 -10.32 11.37
N TYR A 157 -6.35 -11.18 12.23
CA TYR A 157 -5.88 -12.50 11.86
C TYR A 157 -7.01 -13.34 11.25
N ASP A 158 -8.15 -13.45 11.93
CA ASP A 158 -9.35 -14.13 11.47
C ASP A 158 -9.89 -13.57 10.15
N PHE A 159 -9.83 -12.22 10.01
CA PHE A 159 -10.15 -11.58 8.74
C PHE A 159 -9.28 -12.09 7.60
N PHE A 160 -7.96 -12.20 7.81
CA PHE A 160 -7.06 -12.71 6.77
C PHE A 160 -7.33 -14.17 6.47
N GLU A 161 -7.46 -15.04 7.45
CA GLU A 161 -7.80 -16.47 7.24
C GLU A 161 -9.07 -16.61 6.38
N LYS A 162 -10.12 -15.88 6.74
CA LYS A 162 -11.38 -15.88 5.99
C LYS A 162 -11.20 -15.36 4.56
N GLN A 163 -10.49 -14.23 4.36
CA GLN A 163 -10.33 -13.68 3.01
C GLN A 163 -9.41 -14.54 2.14
N ILE A 164 -8.35 -15.14 2.69
CA ILE A 164 -7.47 -16.08 1.99
C ILE A 164 -8.29 -17.28 1.53
N SER A 165 -9.06 -17.90 2.43
CA SER A 165 -9.95 -19.03 2.09
C SER A 165 -10.96 -18.66 0.99
N LEU A 166 -11.55 -17.45 1.06
CA LEU A 166 -12.44 -16.96 0.00
C LEU A 166 -11.71 -16.75 -1.33
N CYS A 167 -10.46 -16.30 -1.32
CA CYS A 167 -9.64 -16.17 -2.53
C CYS A 167 -9.40 -17.54 -3.16
N GLU A 168 -8.97 -18.54 -2.37
CA GLU A 168 -8.73 -19.90 -2.84
C GLU A 168 -10.00 -20.56 -3.41
N LYS A 169 -11.14 -20.43 -2.73
CA LYS A 169 -12.46 -20.89 -3.21
C LYS A 169 -12.87 -20.23 -4.54
N ASN A 170 -12.36 -19.03 -4.83
CA ASN A 170 -12.56 -18.35 -6.11
C ASN A 170 -11.44 -18.63 -7.13
N GLY A 171 -10.61 -19.66 -6.92
CA GLY A 171 -9.54 -20.06 -7.84
C GLY A 171 -8.31 -19.17 -7.84
N ILE A 172 -8.14 -18.31 -6.83
CA ILE A 172 -6.98 -17.45 -6.67
C ILE A 172 -5.93 -18.16 -5.80
N SER A 173 -4.75 -18.42 -6.36
CA SER A 173 -3.66 -19.07 -5.62
C SER A 173 -3.17 -18.20 -4.46
N LYS A 174 -3.00 -18.81 -3.30
CA LYS A 174 -2.43 -18.21 -2.09
C LYS A 174 -1.06 -17.58 -2.36
N SER A 175 -0.23 -18.14 -3.23
CA SER A 175 1.10 -17.64 -3.59
C SER A 175 1.11 -16.27 -4.29
N ARG A 176 -0.04 -15.70 -4.60
CA ARG A 176 -0.20 -14.38 -5.23
C ARG A 176 -0.62 -13.30 -4.24
N ILE A 177 -0.87 -13.66 -2.98
CA ILE A 177 -1.38 -12.77 -1.95
C ILE A 177 -0.22 -12.23 -1.13
N ILE A 178 -0.23 -10.91 -0.90
CA ILE A 178 0.57 -10.20 0.09
C ILE A 178 -0.44 -9.61 1.08
N ILE A 179 -0.18 -9.71 2.38
CA ILE A 179 -1.10 -9.19 3.40
C ILE A 179 -0.58 -7.87 3.99
N ASP A 180 -1.50 -6.94 4.27
CA ASP A 180 -1.22 -5.68 4.97
C ASP A 180 -2.20 -5.51 6.12
N PRO A 181 -1.77 -5.49 7.39
CA PRO A 181 -2.66 -5.29 8.55
C PRO A 181 -3.35 -3.92 8.57
N GLY A 182 -2.99 -3.00 7.67
CA GLY A 182 -3.71 -1.74 7.47
C GLY A 182 -3.55 -0.76 8.62
N ILE A 183 -2.31 -0.45 9.00
CA ILE A 183 -2.01 0.57 10.03
C ILE A 183 -2.69 1.89 9.65
N GLY A 184 -3.43 2.50 10.61
CA GLY A 184 -4.15 3.76 10.39
C GLY A 184 -5.53 3.63 9.73
N PHE A 185 -5.91 2.45 9.24
CA PHE A 185 -7.22 2.20 8.62
C PHE A 185 -8.23 1.65 9.63
N GLY A 186 -8.98 2.55 10.27
CA GLY A 186 -9.99 2.18 11.27
C GLY A 186 -9.39 1.56 12.53
N LYS A 187 -8.38 2.20 13.10
CA LYS A 187 -7.68 1.75 14.29
C LYS A 187 -7.30 2.94 15.17
N THR A 188 -7.43 2.77 16.48
CA THR A 188 -6.98 3.76 17.49
C THR A 188 -5.44 3.79 17.53
N LEU A 189 -4.87 4.77 18.25
CA LEU A 189 -3.43 4.84 18.51
C LEU A 189 -2.92 3.51 19.11
N GLN A 190 -3.53 3.07 20.21
CA GLN A 190 -3.11 1.85 20.93
C GLN A 190 -3.22 0.60 20.06
N GLN A 191 -4.27 0.50 19.24
CA GLN A 191 -4.44 -0.62 18.30
C GLN A 191 -3.38 -0.61 17.20
N ASN A 192 -2.99 0.56 16.67
CA ASN A 192 -1.89 0.65 15.69
C ASN A 192 -0.56 0.22 16.32
N LEU A 193 -0.25 0.69 17.53
CA LEU A 193 0.97 0.30 18.24
C LEU A 193 0.99 -1.21 18.54
N LYS A 194 -0.14 -1.78 19.02
CA LYS A 194 -0.28 -3.22 19.28
C LYS A 194 -0.06 -4.05 18.02
N LEU A 195 -0.57 -3.61 16.87
CA LEU A 195 -0.36 -4.29 15.58
C LEU A 195 1.09 -4.23 15.10
N ILE A 196 1.75 -3.08 15.24
CA ILE A 196 3.14 -2.91 14.84
C ILE A 196 4.05 -3.77 15.73
N SER A 197 3.86 -3.72 17.06
CA SER A 197 4.67 -4.49 18.00
C SER A 197 4.51 -6.02 17.88
N ASN A 198 3.43 -6.50 17.29
CA ASN A 198 3.15 -7.92 17.10
C ASN A 198 3.03 -8.32 15.62
N ILE A 199 3.67 -7.58 14.73
CA ILE A 199 3.48 -7.79 13.29
C ILE A 199 3.98 -9.16 12.81
N ALA A 200 4.95 -9.76 13.53
CA ALA A 200 5.46 -11.10 13.27
C ALA A 200 4.37 -12.18 13.32
N LEU A 201 3.29 -11.98 14.09
CA LEU A 201 2.16 -12.91 14.17
C LEU A 201 1.61 -13.26 12.78
N PHE A 202 1.55 -12.29 11.88
CA PHE A 202 0.95 -12.48 10.55
C PHE A 202 1.77 -13.36 9.62
N HIS A 203 3.05 -13.63 9.91
CA HIS A 203 3.87 -14.58 9.15
C HIS A 203 3.36 -16.02 9.27
N SER A 204 2.68 -16.37 10.36
CA SER A 204 2.06 -17.69 10.55
C SER A 204 0.99 -18.02 9.50
N LEU A 205 0.45 -17.01 8.82
CA LEU A 205 -0.42 -17.18 7.65
C LEU A 205 0.32 -17.72 6.41
N GLY A 206 1.68 -17.77 6.44
CA GLY A 206 2.50 -18.25 5.34
C GLY A 206 2.51 -17.36 4.11
N LEU A 207 2.33 -16.05 4.29
CA LEU A 207 2.26 -15.02 3.25
C LEU A 207 3.25 -13.89 3.53
N PRO A 208 3.74 -13.19 2.48
CA PRO A 208 4.51 -11.98 2.68
C PRO A 208 3.67 -10.89 3.36
N VAL A 209 4.32 -10.14 4.26
CA VAL A 209 3.71 -9.03 4.99
C VAL A 209 4.20 -7.70 4.42
N LEU A 210 3.25 -6.80 4.15
CA LEU A 210 3.50 -5.40 3.82
C LEU A 210 3.16 -4.53 5.03
N LEU A 211 4.05 -3.59 5.35
CA LEU A 211 3.83 -2.57 6.38
C LEU A 211 3.81 -1.17 5.76
N GLY A 212 2.64 -0.52 5.84
CA GLY A 212 2.44 0.86 5.41
C GLY A 212 2.19 1.79 6.60
N SER A 213 3.22 2.21 7.32
CA SER A 213 3.15 3.08 8.51
C SER A 213 3.62 4.52 8.27
N SER A 214 4.24 4.78 7.11
CA SER A 214 4.94 6.03 6.79
C SER A 214 4.06 7.26 6.95
N ARG A 215 4.51 8.22 7.74
CA ARG A 215 3.91 9.53 8.02
C ARG A 215 2.46 9.49 8.51
N LYS A 216 1.99 8.34 9.01
CA LYS A 216 0.60 8.18 9.49
C LYS A 216 0.37 8.91 10.80
N SER A 217 -0.89 9.32 11.01
CA SER A 217 -1.31 10.18 12.14
C SER A 217 -1.06 9.59 13.52
N PHE A 218 -0.91 8.27 13.65
CA PHE A 218 -0.60 7.65 14.94
C PHE A 218 0.77 8.11 15.46
N ILE A 219 1.75 8.39 14.58
CA ILE A 219 3.07 8.89 14.96
C ILE A 219 2.91 10.24 15.66
N GLY A 220 2.23 11.20 15.01
CA GLY A 220 2.01 12.51 15.60
C GLY A 220 1.09 12.51 16.83
N LYS A 221 0.36 11.43 17.09
CA LYS A 221 -0.48 11.28 18.31
C LYS A 221 0.29 10.75 19.53
N ILE A 222 1.50 10.25 19.36
CA ILE A 222 2.38 9.82 20.46
C ILE A 222 2.89 11.06 21.19
N GLU A 223 3.39 12.03 20.46
CA GLU A 223 3.75 13.35 20.93
C GLU A 223 2.70 14.38 20.49
N LYS A 224 2.70 15.57 21.05
CA LYS A 224 1.66 16.62 20.91
C LYS A 224 1.34 17.04 19.46
N ASN A 225 0.72 16.13 18.66
CA ASN A 225 0.24 16.40 17.32
C ASN A 225 1.31 16.92 16.36
N GLU A 226 2.44 16.22 16.26
CA GLU A 226 3.49 16.52 15.25
C GLU A 226 2.90 16.70 13.85
N LEU A 227 3.41 17.67 13.12
CA LEU A 227 3.03 17.93 11.75
C LEU A 227 3.39 16.73 10.86
N TYR A 228 2.77 16.66 9.72
CA TYR A 228 3.02 15.57 8.76
C TYR A 228 4.50 15.50 8.34
N GLU A 229 5.14 16.65 8.19
CA GLU A 229 6.54 16.80 7.79
C GLU A 229 7.51 16.23 8.82
N ASP A 230 7.17 16.32 10.10
CA ASP A 230 8.03 15.93 11.23
C ASP A 230 8.00 14.43 11.53
N ARG A 231 7.13 13.66 10.88
CA ARG A 231 6.91 12.22 11.16
C ARG A 231 7.94 11.29 10.53
N LEU A 232 9.03 11.80 9.97
CA LEU A 232 10.06 10.97 9.33
C LEU A 232 10.73 10.02 10.34
N GLY A 233 11.17 10.53 11.49
CA GLY A 233 11.82 9.71 12.52
C GLY A 233 10.96 8.55 12.99
N GLY A 234 9.67 8.82 13.32
CA GLY A 234 8.70 7.79 13.68
C GLY A 234 8.44 6.78 12.54
N SER A 235 8.42 7.25 11.29
CA SER A 235 8.27 6.37 10.13
C SER A 235 9.45 5.40 10.01
N ILE A 236 10.69 5.88 10.17
CA ILE A 236 11.91 5.06 10.15
C ILE A 236 11.92 4.07 11.31
N ALA A 237 11.56 4.49 12.52
CA ALA A 237 11.48 3.62 13.69
C ALA A 237 10.56 2.41 13.44
N THR A 238 9.36 2.64 12.83
CA THR A 238 8.45 1.55 12.49
C THR A 238 8.98 0.64 11.37
N VAL A 239 9.74 1.18 10.41
CA VAL A 239 10.39 0.38 9.36
C VAL A 239 11.46 -0.53 9.96
N LEU A 240 12.32 -0.01 10.83
CA LEU A 240 13.39 -0.80 11.45
C LEU A 240 12.84 -1.86 12.40
N HIS A 241 11.79 -1.54 13.17
CA HIS A 241 11.07 -2.53 13.96
C HIS A 241 10.48 -3.64 13.07
N GLY A 242 9.73 -3.27 12.02
CA GLY A 242 9.16 -4.24 11.08
C GLY A 242 10.23 -5.10 10.39
N LEU A 243 11.40 -4.52 10.08
CA LEU A 243 12.54 -5.24 9.52
C LEU A 243 13.10 -6.29 10.51
N ALA A 244 13.19 -5.94 11.79
CA ALA A 244 13.58 -6.88 12.85
C ALA A 244 12.59 -8.04 12.98
N GLU A 245 11.30 -7.75 12.82
CA GLU A 245 10.19 -8.69 12.89
C GLU A 245 9.94 -9.44 11.55
N GLY A 246 10.81 -9.29 10.55
CA GLY A 246 10.76 -10.05 9.31
C GLY A 246 9.82 -9.53 8.23
N VAL A 247 9.30 -8.31 8.33
CA VAL A 247 8.46 -7.70 7.29
C VAL A 247 9.19 -7.60 5.96
N GLN A 248 8.53 -8.00 4.87
CA GLN A 248 9.15 -8.11 3.56
C GLN A 248 8.98 -6.86 2.69
N ILE A 249 7.90 -6.08 2.86
CA ILE A 249 7.61 -4.92 2.02
C ILE A 249 7.26 -3.72 2.88
N PHE A 250 7.94 -2.59 2.65
CA PHE A 250 7.69 -1.32 3.34
C PHE A 250 7.13 -0.28 2.36
N ARG A 251 5.87 0.13 2.55
CA ARG A 251 5.22 1.15 1.74
C ARG A 251 5.44 2.53 2.37
N VAL A 252 6.21 3.40 1.68
CA VAL A 252 6.76 4.62 2.27
C VAL A 252 6.70 5.83 1.33
N HIS A 253 6.70 7.04 1.91
CA HIS A 253 6.88 8.31 1.20
C HIS A 253 8.37 8.64 1.01
N ASP A 254 9.20 8.33 2.01
CA ASP A 254 10.61 8.75 2.10
C ASP A 254 11.53 7.59 1.73
N VAL A 255 11.61 7.30 0.42
CA VAL A 255 12.35 6.13 -0.09
C VAL A 255 13.82 6.20 0.26
N TYR A 256 14.48 7.35 0.00
CA TYR A 256 15.92 7.50 0.26
C TYR A 256 16.28 7.23 1.73
N ALA A 257 15.60 7.90 2.66
CA ALA A 257 15.83 7.74 4.10
C ALA A 257 15.56 6.30 4.56
N THR A 258 14.50 5.67 4.05
CA THR A 258 14.17 4.28 4.35
C THR A 258 15.24 3.31 3.84
N LYS A 259 15.70 3.46 2.60
CA LYS A 259 16.77 2.64 2.03
C LYS A 259 18.09 2.79 2.79
N GLN A 260 18.45 4.03 3.14
CA GLN A 260 19.63 4.31 3.94
C GLN A 260 19.54 3.61 5.30
N SER A 261 18.43 3.75 6.00
CA SER A 261 18.21 3.17 7.33
C SER A 261 18.27 1.63 7.30
N ILE A 262 17.63 0.99 6.30
CA ILE A 262 17.68 -0.45 6.11
C ILE A 262 19.12 -0.92 5.86
N LYS A 263 19.89 -0.21 5.00
CA LYS A 263 21.29 -0.54 4.72
C LYS A 263 22.16 -0.47 5.98
N VAL A 264 22.02 0.59 6.77
CA VAL A 264 22.76 0.75 8.02
C VAL A 264 22.40 -0.36 8.99
N TYR A 265 21.09 -0.57 9.23
CA TYR A 265 20.61 -1.62 10.14
C TYR A 265 21.15 -3.00 9.76
N SER A 266 21.16 -3.34 8.47
CA SER A 266 21.66 -4.64 7.99
C SER A 266 23.19 -4.80 8.12
N LYS A 267 23.95 -3.75 8.47
CA LYS A 267 25.39 -3.82 8.72
C LYS A 267 25.76 -3.85 10.19
N ILE A 268 24.84 -3.40 11.07
CA ILE A 268 25.06 -3.44 12.52
C ILE A 268 24.45 -4.69 13.16
N LYS A 269 23.63 -5.43 12.45
CA LYS A 269 23.05 -6.72 12.83
C LYS A 269 23.86 -7.88 12.22
#